data_a4b7f21e1c2cb347d9df04d242855796
#
_entry.id   a4b7f21e1c2cb347d9df04d242855796
#
_cell.length_a   1.000
_cell.length_b   1.000
_cell.length_c   1.000
_cell.angle_alpha   90.00
_cell.angle_beta   90.00
_cell.angle_gamma   90.00
#
_symmetry.space_group_name_H-M   'P 1'
#
loop_
_entity.id
_entity.type
_entity.pdbx_description
1 polymer ?
#
loop_
_entity_poly.entity_id
_entity_poly.type
_entity_poly.pdbx_seq_one_letter_code
_entity_poly.pdbx_strand_id
1 'polypeptide(L)'
;MRGVRIRVHPDDLDPAFRRGYGAIGGLGLSYDLNASPGKMLAGRATAQAFPDIQVILCHAGFPERRDDEYFDLWRREISALAEAKNVACKISGLGMVDHQWTVDSLRKWVLHCIEAFGVERCMFGTNWPVDVLYATYLEQVDAYRVILAEAGFSREDQEKMLYRNAERFYRV
;
A
#
# COMPACT_ATOMS: atom_id res chain seq x y z
N MET A 1 -10.46 -4.88 17.49
CA MET A 1 -9.18 -4.79 16.73
C MET A 1 -9.38 -5.51 15.41
N ARG A 2 -8.92 -4.95 14.26
CA ARG A 2 -9.10 -5.54 12.93
C ARG A 2 -7.79 -6.01 12.30
N GLY A 3 -6.66 -5.49 12.78
CA GLY A 3 -5.35 -5.84 12.28
C GLY A 3 -4.24 -5.42 13.22
N VAL A 4 -3.02 -5.81 12.87
CA VAL A 4 -1.80 -5.47 13.60
C VAL A 4 -0.78 -4.83 12.66
N ARG A 5 0.03 -3.92 13.18
CA ARG A 5 1.13 -3.29 12.47
C ARG A 5 2.39 -3.37 13.32
N ILE A 6 3.47 -3.89 12.75
CA ILE A 6 4.77 -3.95 13.41
C ILE A 6 5.70 -2.97 12.68
N ARG A 7 6.42 -2.12 13.43
CA ARG A 7 7.31 -1.10 12.86
C ARG A 7 8.62 -1.66 12.34
N VAL A 8 9.06 -2.76 12.90
CA VAL A 8 10.30 -3.42 12.49
C VAL A 8 9.93 -4.76 11.90
N HIS A 9 10.34 -5.02 10.67
CA HIS A 9 10.32 -6.36 10.12
C HIS A 9 11.43 -7.15 10.79
N PRO A 10 11.11 -8.09 11.67
CA PRO A 10 12.06 -9.10 12.06
C PRO A 10 12.43 -9.89 10.80
N ASP A 11 13.55 -10.58 10.86
CA ASP A 11 13.91 -11.57 9.87
C ASP A 11 12.71 -12.53 9.69
N ASP A 12 12.16 -12.59 8.49
CA ASP A 12 11.00 -13.43 8.15
C ASP A 12 11.29 -14.93 8.32
N LEU A 13 12.56 -15.29 8.48
CA LEU A 13 13.03 -16.63 8.80
C LEU A 13 13.05 -16.92 10.31
N ASP A 14 12.92 -15.90 11.18
CA ASP A 14 12.90 -16.11 12.63
C ASP A 14 11.68 -16.99 13.03
N PRO A 15 11.90 -18.16 13.65
CA PRO A 15 10.82 -19.04 14.09
C PRO A 15 9.86 -18.40 15.08
N ALA A 16 10.31 -17.47 15.93
CA ALA A 16 9.45 -16.76 16.87
C ALA A 16 8.53 -15.79 16.14
N PHE A 17 9.06 -15.06 15.16
CA PHE A 17 8.26 -14.21 14.29
C PHE A 17 7.19 -15.02 13.55
N ARG A 18 7.57 -16.13 12.91
CA ARG A 18 6.64 -16.99 12.16
C ARG A 18 5.51 -17.54 13.03
N ARG A 19 5.80 -17.94 14.26
CA ARG A 19 4.76 -18.38 15.22
C ARG A 19 3.80 -17.24 15.55
N GLY A 20 4.32 -16.05 15.86
CA GLY A 20 3.52 -14.86 16.14
C GLY A 20 2.70 -14.43 14.93
N TYR A 21 3.30 -14.45 13.74
CA TYR A 21 2.61 -14.12 12.49
C TYR A 21 1.47 -15.10 12.20
N GLY A 22 1.67 -16.40 12.36
CA GLY A 22 0.62 -17.41 12.20
C GLY A 22 -0.55 -17.21 13.16
N ALA A 23 -0.30 -16.72 14.39
CA ALA A 23 -1.36 -16.41 15.34
C ALA A 23 -2.29 -15.26 14.86
N ILE A 24 -1.79 -14.32 14.03
CA ILE A 24 -2.61 -13.26 13.42
C ILE A 24 -3.73 -13.88 12.58
N GLY A 25 -3.41 -14.88 11.76
CA GLY A 25 -4.38 -15.62 10.96
C GLY A 25 -5.42 -16.33 11.81
N GLY A 26 -5.00 -17.04 12.87
CA GLY A 26 -5.91 -17.73 13.79
C GLY A 26 -6.89 -16.78 14.51
N LEU A 27 -6.51 -15.51 14.67
CA LEU A 27 -7.37 -14.46 15.26
C LEU A 27 -8.20 -13.72 14.19
N GLY A 28 -8.09 -14.06 12.93
CA GLY A 28 -8.78 -13.39 11.83
C GLY A 28 -8.37 -11.93 11.66
N LEU A 29 -7.12 -11.57 12.01
CA LEU A 29 -6.61 -10.20 11.89
C LEU A 29 -5.87 -10.01 10.58
N SER A 30 -5.88 -8.78 10.05
CA SER A 30 -5.00 -8.38 8.94
C SER A 30 -3.63 -7.93 9.45
N TYR A 31 -2.64 -7.97 8.57
CA TYR A 31 -1.28 -7.50 8.85
C TYR A 31 -0.94 -6.28 7.99
N ASP A 32 -0.70 -5.14 8.63
CA ASP A 32 -0.23 -3.92 7.96
C ASP A 32 1.29 -4.00 7.75
N LEU A 33 1.69 -4.24 6.50
CA LEU A 33 3.08 -4.42 6.09
C LEU A 33 3.77 -3.06 5.89
N ASN A 34 4.82 -2.80 6.66
CA ASN A 34 5.75 -1.69 6.44
C ASN A 34 6.98 -2.20 5.69
N ALA A 35 7.00 -2.08 4.38
CA ALA A 35 8.14 -2.48 3.57
C ALA A 35 8.47 -1.40 2.54
N SER A 36 9.67 -0.84 2.62
CA SER A 36 10.28 -0.01 1.59
C SER A 36 11.07 -0.86 0.59
N PRO A 37 11.53 -0.30 -0.53
CA PRO A 37 12.44 -0.99 -1.44
C PRO A 37 13.63 -1.62 -0.71
N GLY A 38 13.96 -2.85 -1.10
CA GLY A 38 14.93 -3.72 -0.41
C GLY A 38 14.30 -4.66 0.63
N LYS A 39 13.02 -4.46 1.02
CA LYS A 39 12.29 -5.29 2.00
C LYS A 39 11.01 -5.92 1.46
N MET A 40 10.54 -5.49 0.30
CA MET A 40 9.26 -5.97 -0.25
C MET A 40 9.33 -7.43 -0.67
N LEU A 41 10.49 -7.92 -1.12
CA LEU A 41 10.67 -9.33 -1.50
C LEU A 41 10.55 -10.26 -0.27
N ALA A 42 11.08 -9.87 0.89
CA ALA A 42 10.88 -10.58 2.15
C ALA A 42 9.40 -10.55 2.56
N GLY A 43 8.75 -9.40 2.43
CA GLY A 43 7.31 -9.25 2.64
C GLY A 43 6.47 -10.18 1.74
N ARG A 44 6.85 -10.32 0.47
CA ARG A 44 6.22 -11.28 -0.46
C ARG A 44 6.38 -12.72 0.03
N ALA A 45 7.61 -13.12 0.37
CA ALA A 45 7.89 -14.48 0.83
C ALA A 45 7.06 -14.83 2.09
N THR A 46 6.96 -13.88 3.04
CA THR A 46 6.14 -14.03 4.23
C THR A 46 4.65 -14.15 3.88
N ALA A 47 4.13 -13.26 3.02
CA ALA A 47 2.74 -13.31 2.60
C ALA A 47 2.38 -14.62 1.92
N GLN A 48 3.25 -15.13 1.03
CA GLN A 48 3.06 -16.41 0.34
C GLN A 48 3.12 -17.62 1.29
N ALA A 49 3.93 -17.55 2.34
CA ALA A 49 4.02 -18.60 3.36
C ALA A 49 2.77 -18.66 4.28
N PHE A 50 1.98 -17.59 4.34
CA PHE A 50 0.77 -17.48 5.14
C PHE A 50 -0.40 -16.94 4.30
N PRO A 51 -0.90 -17.70 3.31
CA PRO A 51 -1.86 -17.21 2.32
C PRO A 51 -3.22 -16.82 2.93
N ASP A 52 -3.57 -17.33 4.09
CA ASP A 52 -4.83 -17.03 4.79
C ASP A 52 -4.80 -15.70 5.56
N ILE A 53 -3.64 -15.06 5.68
CA ILE A 53 -3.51 -13.76 6.34
C ILE A 53 -3.65 -12.67 5.30
N GLN A 54 -4.64 -11.79 5.46
CA GLN A 54 -4.74 -10.57 4.65
C GLN A 54 -3.60 -9.62 5.01
N VAL A 55 -2.75 -9.33 4.04
CA VAL A 55 -1.65 -8.35 4.19
C VAL A 55 -2.03 -7.05 3.50
N ILE A 56 -1.73 -5.91 4.12
CA ILE A 56 -1.97 -4.57 3.55
C ILE A 56 -0.64 -3.83 3.50
N LEU A 57 -0.08 -3.65 2.31
CA LEU A 57 1.11 -2.82 2.12
C LEU A 57 0.78 -1.37 2.47
N CYS A 58 1.50 -0.79 3.42
CA CYS A 58 1.31 0.59 3.83
C CYS A 58 2.05 1.57 2.90
N HIS A 59 1.41 2.71 2.65
CA HIS A 59 2.00 3.90 2.01
C HIS A 59 2.69 3.60 0.66
N ALA A 60 2.06 2.78 -0.18
CA ALA A 60 2.63 2.38 -1.47
C ALA A 60 4.09 1.87 -1.36
N GLY A 61 4.43 1.24 -0.22
CA GLY A 61 5.78 0.75 0.04
C GLY A 61 6.80 1.86 0.33
N PHE A 62 6.38 2.98 0.89
CA PHE A 62 7.26 4.08 1.33
C PHE A 62 8.29 4.49 0.27
N PRO A 63 7.92 5.03 -0.88
CA PRO A 63 8.88 5.49 -1.88
C PRO A 63 9.63 6.72 -1.35
N GLU A 64 10.88 6.52 -0.90
CA GLU A 64 11.67 7.51 -0.16
C GLU A 64 12.42 8.50 -1.05
N ARG A 65 12.55 8.21 -2.35
CA ARG A 65 13.25 9.04 -3.34
C ARG A 65 12.36 9.25 -4.56
N ARG A 66 12.69 10.26 -5.38
CA ARG A 66 11.89 10.66 -6.57
C ARG A 66 12.66 10.57 -7.89
N ASP A 67 13.94 10.15 -7.85
CA ASP A 67 14.72 9.90 -9.07
C ASP A 67 14.27 8.64 -9.81
N ASP A 68 14.61 8.56 -11.10
CA ASP A 68 14.14 7.49 -11.98
C ASP A 68 14.75 6.13 -11.65
N GLU A 69 16.02 6.09 -11.21
CA GLU A 69 16.66 4.83 -10.78
C GLU A 69 15.93 4.21 -9.60
N TYR A 70 15.57 5.04 -8.63
CA TYR A 70 14.81 4.59 -7.46
C TYR A 70 13.38 4.21 -7.82
N PHE A 71 12.75 4.94 -8.75
CA PHE A 71 11.43 4.56 -9.26
C PHE A 71 11.46 3.17 -9.92
N ASP A 72 12.49 2.87 -10.71
CA ASP A 72 12.64 1.55 -11.34
C ASP A 72 12.87 0.42 -10.34
N LEU A 73 13.64 0.65 -9.27
CA LEU A 73 13.79 -0.31 -8.18
C LEU A 73 12.45 -0.54 -7.48
N TRP A 74 11.79 0.53 -7.06
CA TRP A 74 10.51 0.49 -6.37
C TRP A 74 9.45 -0.22 -7.22
N ARG A 75 9.36 0.12 -8.49
CA ARG A 75 8.42 -0.46 -9.45
C ARG A 75 8.57 -1.98 -9.57
N ARG A 76 9.80 -2.46 -9.70
CA ARG A 76 10.10 -3.91 -9.76
C ARG A 76 9.65 -4.63 -8.48
N GLU A 77 9.94 -4.06 -7.32
CA GLU A 77 9.59 -4.68 -6.05
C GLU A 77 8.09 -4.63 -5.76
N ILE A 78 7.40 -3.55 -6.10
CA ILE A 78 5.93 -3.44 -6.05
C ILE A 78 5.29 -4.53 -6.90
N SER A 79 5.74 -4.67 -8.15
CA SER A 79 5.21 -5.70 -9.06
C SER A 79 5.45 -7.12 -8.51
N ALA A 80 6.65 -7.37 -7.97
CA ALA A 80 6.97 -8.66 -7.36
C ALA A 80 6.11 -8.94 -6.10
N LEU A 81 5.89 -7.94 -5.24
CA LEU A 81 5.04 -8.10 -4.05
C LEU A 81 3.58 -8.38 -4.43
N ALA A 82 3.09 -7.77 -5.51
CA ALA A 82 1.73 -7.94 -6.00
C ALA A 82 1.41 -9.37 -6.50
N GLU A 83 2.44 -10.22 -6.76
CA GLU A 83 2.26 -11.64 -7.08
C GLU A 83 1.63 -12.41 -5.91
N ALA A 84 1.85 -11.98 -4.66
CA ALA A 84 1.19 -12.54 -3.50
C ALA A 84 -0.28 -12.07 -3.46
N LYS A 85 -1.21 -13.00 -3.70
CA LYS A 85 -2.65 -12.70 -3.91
C LYS A 85 -3.35 -12.18 -2.65
N ASN A 86 -2.83 -12.51 -1.48
CA ASN A 86 -3.30 -12.02 -0.19
C ASN A 86 -2.70 -10.67 0.23
N VAL A 87 -2.00 -9.98 -0.67
CA VAL A 87 -1.50 -8.62 -0.44
C VAL A 87 -2.37 -7.61 -1.17
N ALA A 88 -2.84 -6.59 -0.43
CA ALA A 88 -3.48 -5.38 -0.95
C ALA A 88 -2.55 -4.18 -0.75
N CYS A 89 -2.70 -3.14 -1.57
CA CYS A 89 -1.89 -1.93 -1.52
C CYS A 89 -2.70 -0.74 -0.99
N LYS A 90 -2.23 -0.11 0.08
CA LYS A 90 -2.74 1.18 0.53
C LYS A 90 -1.87 2.30 -0.04
N ILE A 91 -2.43 3.02 -1.01
CA ILE A 91 -1.79 4.16 -1.69
C ILE A 91 -2.03 5.40 -0.83
N SER A 92 -1.01 5.82 -0.09
CA SER A 92 -1.08 6.95 0.84
C SER A 92 0.33 7.43 1.19
N GLY A 93 0.46 8.56 1.88
CA GLY A 93 1.72 9.06 2.40
C GLY A 93 2.75 9.43 1.33
N LEU A 94 2.32 9.66 0.09
CA LEU A 94 3.23 10.04 -1.00
C LEU A 94 3.79 11.45 -0.82
N GLY A 95 3.12 12.30 -0.03
CA GLY A 95 3.60 13.64 0.33
C GLY A 95 4.74 13.66 1.36
N MET A 96 5.00 12.56 2.07
CA MET A 96 6.01 12.55 3.15
C MET A 96 7.44 12.85 2.68
N VAL A 97 7.76 12.62 1.42
CA VAL A 97 9.10 12.87 0.85
C VAL A 97 9.06 13.78 -0.38
N ASP A 98 7.88 14.19 -0.80
CA ASP A 98 7.66 15.16 -1.86
C ASP A 98 6.71 16.25 -1.31
N HIS A 99 7.25 17.15 -0.50
CA HIS A 99 6.46 18.15 0.22
C HIS A 99 5.82 19.22 -0.70
N GLN A 100 6.26 19.29 -1.95
CA GLN A 100 5.71 20.16 -2.98
C GLN A 100 5.06 19.36 -4.10
N TRP A 101 4.53 18.21 -3.77
CA TRP A 101 3.92 17.31 -4.73
C TRP A 101 2.84 18.02 -5.57
N THR A 102 2.70 17.53 -6.77
CA THR A 102 1.61 17.88 -7.69
C THR A 102 0.89 16.61 -8.13
N VAL A 103 -0.27 16.77 -8.74
CA VAL A 103 -0.99 15.61 -9.34
C VAL A 103 -0.06 14.81 -10.27
N ASP A 104 0.75 15.51 -11.08
CA ASP A 104 1.66 14.88 -12.03
C ASP A 104 2.82 14.17 -11.34
N SER A 105 3.40 14.74 -10.27
CA SER A 105 4.49 14.08 -9.54
C SER A 105 4.04 12.79 -8.85
N LEU A 106 2.77 12.70 -8.44
CA LEU A 106 2.20 11.51 -7.82
C LEU A 106 1.76 10.45 -8.84
N ARG A 107 1.41 10.86 -10.05
CA ARG A 107 0.74 10.05 -11.07
C ARG A 107 1.42 8.71 -11.32
N LYS A 108 2.73 8.72 -11.61
CA LYS A 108 3.47 7.49 -11.93
C LYS A 108 3.45 6.47 -10.79
N TRP A 109 3.47 6.94 -9.53
CA TRP A 109 3.44 6.06 -8.35
C TRP A 109 2.07 5.44 -8.14
N VAL A 110 1.03 6.27 -8.26
CA VAL A 110 -0.37 5.83 -8.11
C VAL A 110 -0.73 4.81 -9.18
N LEU A 111 -0.48 5.15 -10.45
CA LEU A 111 -0.87 4.29 -11.57
C LEU A 111 -0.12 2.96 -11.56
N HIS A 112 1.17 2.96 -11.22
CA HIS A 112 1.91 1.70 -11.14
C HIS A 112 1.41 0.78 -10.01
N CYS A 113 1.01 1.33 -8.85
CA CYS A 113 0.36 0.52 -7.82
C CYS A 113 -0.92 -0.14 -8.35
N ILE A 114 -1.75 0.61 -9.09
CA ILE A 114 -3.00 0.08 -9.64
C ILE A 114 -2.72 -0.95 -10.74
N GLU A 115 -1.72 -0.71 -11.59
CA GLU A 115 -1.28 -1.67 -12.62
C GLU A 115 -0.85 -2.99 -11.98
N ALA A 116 -0.04 -2.95 -10.93
CA ALA A 116 0.53 -4.13 -10.28
C ALA A 116 -0.50 -4.93 -9.47
N PHE A 117 -1.28 -4.27 -8.62
CA PHE A 117 -2.22 -4.92 -7.71
C PHE A 117 -3.63 -5.10 -8.30
N GLY A 118 -3.99 -4.29 -9.30
CA GLY A 118 -5.35 -4.20 -9.83
C GLY A 118 -6.28 -3.38 -8.94
N VAL A 119 -7.39 -2.91 -9.53
CA VAL A 119 -8.41 -2.10 -8.87
C VAL A 119 -8.92 -2.74 -7.58
N GLU A 120 -9.13 -4.06 -7.59
CA GLU A 120 -9.70 -4.80 -6.45
C GLU A 120 -8.79 -4.86 -5.23
N ARG A 121 -7.49 -4.63 -5.39
CA ARG A 121 -6.52 -4.73 -4.29
C ARG A 121 -5.82 -3.41 -3.97
N CYS A 122 -6.27 -2.29 -4.54
CA CYS A 122 -5.80 -0.95 -4.19
C CYS A 122 -6.82 -0.21 -3.34
N MET A 123 -6.35 0.55 -2.35
CA MET A 123 -7.17 1.49 -1.59
C MET A 123 -6.39 2.77 -1.34
N PHE A 124 -7.07 3.90 -1.39
CA PHE A 124 -6.47 5.19 -1.06
C PHE A 124 -6.56 5.51 0.43
N GLY A 125 -5.61 6.30 0.89
CA GLY A 125 -5.61 6.89 2.21
C GLY A 125 -4.89 8.24 2.19
N THR A 126 -5.29 9.16 3.05
CA THR A 126 -4.72 10.50 3.11
C THR A 126 -3.48 10.59 4.01
N ASN A 127 -3.20 9.55 4.78
CA ASN A 127 -2.17 9.60 5.83
C ASN A 127 -2.41 10.72 6.86
N TRP A 128 -3.65 11.17 6.97
CA TRP A 128 -4.05 12.20 7.93
C TRP A 128 -3.87 11.69 9.36
N PRO A 129 -3.34 12.49 10.32
CA PRO A 129 -2.96 13.90 10.19
C PRO A 129 -1.49 14.14 9.81
N VAL A 130 -0.70 13.13 9.46
CA VAL A 130 0.74 13.29 9.16
C VAL A 130 0.95 14.22 7.96
N ASP A 131 0.24 13.99 6.87
CA ASP A 131 0.40 14.74 5.62
C ASP A 131 -0.28 16.13 5.65
N VAL A 132 -0.91 16.56 6.77
CA VAL A 132 -1.47 17.90 6.92
C VAL A 132 -0.40 19.00 6.75
N LEU A 133 0.86 18.67 7.00
CA LEU A 133 1.98 19.57 6.82
C LEU A 133 2.27 19.92 5.35
N TYR A 134 1.74 19.15 4.41
CA TYR A 134 2.08 19.22 2.98
C TYR A 134 0.87 19.45 2.08
N ALA A 135 -0.34 19.21 2.58
CA ALA A 135 -1.59 19.45 1.86
C ALA A 135 -2.79 19.36 2.81
N THR A 136 -3.91 19.92 2.40
CA THR A 136 -5.18 19.70 3.06
C THR A 136 -5.72 18.29 2.74
N TYR A 137 -6.64 17.80 3.55
CA TYR A 137 -7.34 16.54 3.31
C TYR A 137 -8.02 16.51 1.94
N LEU A 138 -8.68 17.61 1.56
CA LEU A 138 -9.41 17.69 0.29
C LEU A 138 -8.46 17.69 -0.91
N GLU A 139 -7.36 18.41 -0.86
CA GLU A 139 -6.37 18.43 -1.93
C GLU A 139 -5.83 17.03 -2.22
N GLN A 140 -5.56 16.23 -1.18
CA GLN A 140 -5.11 14.86 -1.37
C GLN A 140 -6.18 13.97 -2.01
N VAL A 141 -7.43 14.05 -1.56
CA VAL A 141 -8.53 13.27 -2.12
C VAL A 141 -8.79 13.67 -3.56
N ASP A 142 -8.77 14.96 -3.85
CA ASP A 142 -9.03 15.48 -5.21
C ASP A 142 -7.88 15.12 -6.16
N ALA A 143 -6.62 15.12 -5.70
CA ALA A 143 -5.49 14.65 -6.50
C ALA A 143 -5.68 13.19 -6.96
N TYR A 144 -6.10 12.30 -6.07
CA TYR A 144 -6.41 10.91 -6.45
C TYR A 144 -7.56 10.83 -7.44
N ARG A 145 -8.64 11.58 -7.24
CA ARG A 145 -9.78 11.63 -8.17
C ARG A 145 -9.37 12.10 -9.56
N VAL A 146 -8.54 13.15 -9.63
CA VAL A 146 -8.03 13.66 -10.92
C VAL A 146 -7.20 12.59 -11.62
N ILE A 147 -6.24 11.96 -10.93
CA ILE A 147 -5.41 10.89 -11.51
C ILE A 147 -6.28 9.76 -12.07
N LEU A 148 -7.27 9.30 -11.31
CA LEU A 148 -8.15 8.22 -11.71
C LEU A 148 -9.03 8.59 -12.91
N ALA A 149 -9.61 9.80 -12.90
CA ALA A 149 -10.47 10.27 -13.98
C ALA A 149 -9.69 10.42 -15.30
N GLU A 150 -8.51 11.03 -15.25
CA GLU A 150 -7.66 11.22 -16.43
C GLU A 150 -7.09 9.90 -16.98
N ALA A 151 -6.89 8.89 -16.12
CA ALA A 151 -6.52 7.55 -16.52
C ALA A 151 -7.69 6.70 -17.04
N GLY A 152 -8.92 7.25 -17.07
CA GLY A 152 -10.10 6.60 -17.64
C GLY A 152 -10.74 5.52 -16.75
N PHE A 153 -10.45 5.49 -15.45
CA PHE A 153 -11.12 4.55 -14.53
C PHE A 153 -12.61 4.89 -14.40
N SER A 154 -13.45 3.85 -14.48
CA SER A 154 -14.88 3.99 -14.30
C SER A 154 -15.24 4.53 -12.90
N ARG A 155 -16.44 5.11 -12.75
CA ARG A 155 -16.91 5.54 -11.44
C ARG A 155 -16.92 4.40 -10.41
N GLU A 156 -17.29 3.20 -10.84
CA GLU A 156 -17.28 2.01 -9.98
C GLU A 156 -15.87 1.67 -9.51
N ASP A 157 -14.87 1.69 -10.40
CA ASP A 157 -13.47 1.43 -10.04
C ASP A 157 -12.92 2.49 -9.08
N GLN A 158 -13.28 3.76 -9.30
CA GLN A 158 -12.92 4.84 -8.40
C GLN A 158 -13.51 4.64 -7.01
N GLU A 159 -14.81 4.28 -6.91
CA GLU A 159 -15.46 4.00 -5.62
C GLU A 159 -14.82 2.81 -4.91
N LYS A 160 -14.45 1.73 -5.64
CA LYS A 160 -13.72 0.61 -5.06
C LYS A 160 -12.42 1.08 -4.38
N MET A 161 -11.61 1.84 -5.08
CA MET A 161 -10.31 2.29 -4.57
C MET A 161 -10.43 3.38 -3.50
N LEU A 162 -11.43 4.26 -3.59
CA LEU A 162 -11.58 5.37 -2.65
C LEU A 162 -12.14 4.93 -1.29
N TYR A 163 -13.01 3.91 -1.23
CA TYR A 163 -13.59 3.47 0.05
C TYR A 163 -13.98 1.97 0.13
N ARG A 164 -14.60 1.35 -0.91
CA ARG A 164 -15.16 -0.01 -0.79
C ARG A 164 -14.10 -1.07 -0.48
N ASN A 165 -12.92 -0.96 -1.05
CA ASN A 165 -11.82 -1.89 -0.76
C ASN A 165 -11.33 -1.73 0.69
N ALA A 166 -11.28 -0.49 1.22
CA ALA A 166 -10.94 -0.26 2.61
C ALA A 166 -11.98 -0.89 3.56
N GLU A 167 -13.28 -0.71 3.27
CA GLU A 167 -14.37 -1.37 4.02
C GLU A 167 -14.18 -2.88 4.04
N ARG A 168 -13.91 -3.48 2.88
CA ARG A 168 -13.71 -4.93 2.73
C ARG A 168 -12.49 -5.43 3.49
N PHE A 169 -11.32 -4.82 3.30
CA PHE A 169 -10.07 -5.30 3.89
C PHE A 169 -9.98 -5.05 5.39
N TYR A 170 -10.51 -3.92 5.87
CA TYR A 170 -10.54 -3.60 7.29
C TYR A 170 -11.82 -4.09 7.98
N ARG A 171 -12.81 -4.57 7.22
CA ARG A 171 -14.08 -5.11 7.75
C ARG A 171 -14.81 -4.10 8.65
N VAL A 172 -14.98 -2.88 8.15
CA VAL A 172 -15.64 -1.75 8.81
C VAL A 172 -16.92 -1.36 8.08
#